data_6ed64d4d0a08de796e1efce8df0d91fe
#
_entry.id   6ed64d4d0a08de796e1efce8df0d91fe
#
_cell.length_a   1.000
_cell.length_b   1.000
_cell.length_c   1.000
_cell.angle_alpha   90.00
_cell.angle_beta   90.00
_cell.angle_gamma   90.00
#
_symmetry.space_group_name_H-M   'P 1'
#
loop_
_entity.id
_entity.type
_entity.pdbx_description
1 polymer ?
#
loop_
_entity_poly.entity_id
_entity_poly.type
_entity_poly.pdbx_seq_one_letter_code
_entity_poly.pdbx_strand_id
1 'polypeptide(L)'
;KKRIWIVTPYFVPDENMIQALVIAHHKGVDIKLITPKNSDHLLADIGRSTYMRELDEIGADVVLYEGKMLHAKAILFDDIGGMVGSVNFDNRSLFLNYEVVTFVYSPQFIESIEAWMNRLMDHSTRGMDKPSKLREALENVMKVFAPLL
;
A
#
# COMPACT_ATOMS: atom_id res chain seq x y z
N LYS A 1 11.87 10.64 -11.56
CA LYS A 1 11.48 9.54 -10.66
C LYS A 1 10.95 8.40 -11.49
N LYS A 2 11.31 7.17 -11.13
CA LYS A 2 11.01 5.96 -11.92
C LYS A 2 9.96 5.09 -11.24
N ARG A 3 10.03 4.92 -9.90
CA ARG A 3 9.17 3.99 -9.16
C ARG A 3 8.95 4.40 -7.71
N ILE A 4 7.79 4.02 -7.16
CA ILE A 4 7.48 4.02 -5.74
C ILE A 4 6.79 2.69 -5.45
N TRP A 5 7.45 1.79 -4.73
CA TRP A 5 6.91 0.51 -4.32
C TRP A 5 6.67 0.51 -2.82
N ILE A 6 5.47 0.16 -2.42
CA ILE A 6 5.00 0.25 -1.04
C ILE A 6 4.60 -1.13 -0.55
N VAL A 7 5.12 -1.54 0.59
CA VAL A 7 4.65 -2.71 1.34
C VAL A 7 4.02 -2.22 2.63
N THR A 8 2.76 -2.56 2.85
CA THR A 8 2.05 -2.23 4.09
C THR A 8 0.90 -3.20 4.35
N PRO A 9 0.65 -3.62 5.61
CA PRO A 9 -0.51 -4.46 5.93
C PRO A 9 -1.82 -3.70 5.81
N TYR A 10 -1.82 -2.41 6.15
CA TYR A 10 -2.98 -1.53 6.14
C TYR A 10 -2.71 -0.35 5.21
N PHE A 11 -3.64 -0.11 4.29
CA PHE A 11 -3.56 0.97 3.31
C PHE A 11 -4.87 1.78 3.36
N VAL A 12 -4.91 2.74 4.26
CA VAL A 12 -6.03 3.68 4.47
C VAL A 12 -5.45 5.11 4.50
N PRO A 13 -4.84 5.56 3.39
CA PRO A 13 -4.17 6.85 3.32
C PRO A 13 -5.17 8.00 3.43
N ASP A 14 -4.66 9.19 3.79
CA ASP A 14 -5.44 10.41 3.65
C ASP A 14 -5.58 10.81 2.17
N GLU A 15 -6.48 11.75 1.92
CA GLU A 15 -6.79 12.24 0.57
C GLU A 15 -5.55 12.81 -0.14
N ASN A 16 -4.68 13.52 0.58
CA ASN A 16 -3.48 14.12 -0.02
C ASN A 16 -2.49 13.06 -0.48
N MET A 17 -2.34 11.99 0.31
CA MET A 17 -1.42 10.91 -0.02
C MET A 17 -1.89 10.10 -1.21
N ILE A 18 -3.18 9.75 -1.27
CA ILE A 18 -3.72 9.01 -2.42
C ILE A 18 -3.60 9.86 -3.69
N GLN A 19 -3.93 11.15 -3.64
CA GLN A 19 -3.79 12.06 -4.77
C GLN A 19 -2.33 12.23 -5.21
N ALA A 20 -1.38 12.25 -4.27
CA ALA A 20 0.05 12.30 -4.60
C ALA A 20 0.51 11.06 -5.38
N LEU A 21 0.04 9.87 -5.00
CA LEU A 21 0.31 8.62 -5.73
C LEU A 21 -0.32 8.61 -7.11
N VAL A 22 -1.58 9.04 -7.23
CA VAL A 22 -2.30 9.18 -8.50
C VAL A 22 -1.55 10.13 -9.46
N ILE A 23 -1.16 11.30 -8.98
CA ILE A 23 -0.39 12.28 -9.77
C ILE A 23 0.98 11.71 -10.18
N ALA A 24 1.66 11.00 -9.27
CA ALA A 24 2.94 10.37 -9.58
C ALA A 24 2.78 9.32 -10.68
N HIS A 25 1.74 8.48 -10.60
CA HIS A 25 1.45 7.47 -11.61
C HIS A 25 1.19 8.12 -12.98
N HIS A 26 0.33 9.14 -13.07
CA HIS A 26 0.06 9.88 -14.30
C HIS A 26 1.30 10.58 -14.89
N LYS A 27 2.31 10.85 -14.08
CA LYS A 27 3.63 11.34 -14.53
C LYS A 27 4.59 10.22 -14.94
N GLY A 28 4.13 8.98 -15.06
CA GLY A 28 4.89 7.83 -15.50
C GLY A 28 5.75 7.17 -14.42
N VAL A 29 5.46 7.42 -13.13
CA VAL A 29 6.11 6.70 -12.03
C VAL A 29 5.45 5.33 -11.88
N ASP A 30 6.25 4.26 -11.85
CA ASP A 30 5.78 2.90 -11.56
C ASP A 30 5.37 2.79 -10.09
N ILE A 31 4.06 2.73 -9.85
CA ILE A 31 3.48 2.61 -8.50
C ILE A 31 3.09 1.15 -8.27
N LYS A 32 3.62 0.56 -7.19
CA LYS A 32 3.20 -0.76 -6.72
C LYS A 32 2.79 -0.70 -5.26
N LEU A 33 1.63 -1.23 -4.96
CA LEU A 33 1.14 -1.44 -3.60
C LEU A 33 1.10 -2.94 -3.32
N ILE A 34 1.97 -3.42 -2.43
CA ILE A 34 2.06 -4.82 -2.01
C ILE A 34 1.45 -4.92 -0.61
N THR A 35 0.36 -5.66 -0.49
CA THR A 35 -0.41 -5.77 0.76
C THR A 35 -0.92 -7.21 0.91
N PRO A 36 -1.18 -7.72 2.14
CA PRO A 36 -1.76 -9.05 2.29
C PRO A 36 -3.15 -9.11 1.63
N LYS A 37 -3.46 -10.22 0.95
CA LYS A 37 -4.78 -10.45 0.35
C LYS A 37 -5.88 -10.39 1.40
N ASN A 38 -5.64 -11.03 2.55
CA ASN A 38 -6.51 -10.98 3.72
C ASN A 38 -5.72 -10.42 4.90
N SER A 39 -6.24 -9.42 5.58
CA SER A 39 -5.66 -8.94 6.83
C SER A 39 -6.29 -9.66 8.03
N ASP A 40 -5.78 -9.39 9.20
CA ASP A 40 -6.33 -9.87 10.49
C ASP A 40 -7.53 -9.05 10.97
N HIS A 41 -7.90 -7.97 10.25
CA HIS A 41 -8.99 -7.05 10.60
C HIS A 41 -9.97 -6.85 9.44
N LEU A 42 -11.15 -7.47 9.53
CA LEU A 42 -12.18 -7.40 8.48
C LEU A 42 -12.62 -5.96 8.14
N LEU A 43 -12.75 -5.09 9.14
CA LEU A 43 -13.13 -3.69 8.93
C LEU A 43 -12.04 -2.91 8.20
N ALA A 44 -10.77 -3.18 8.51
CA ALA A 44 -9.65 -2.60 7.78
C ALA A 44 -9.61 -3.09 6.33
N ASP A 45 -9.96 -4.36 6.07
CA ASP A 45 -10.05 -4.91 4.72
C ASP A 45 -11.13 -4.23 3.88
N ILE A 46 -12.27 -3.90 4.48
CA ILE A 46 -13.33 -3.16 3.79
C ILE A 46 -12.89 -1.71 3.54
N GLY A 47 -12.33 -1.05 4.55
CA GLY A 47 -11.89 0.36 4.44
C GLY A 47 -10.78 0.55 3.40
N ARG A 48 -9.77 -0.33 3.37
CA ARG A 48 -8.65 -0.23 2.41
C ARG A 48 -9.05 -0.54 0.96
N SER A 49 -10.10 -1.37 0.76
CA SER A 49 -10.50 -1.83 -0.58
C SER A 49 -10.82 -0.67 -1.52
N THR A 50 -11.45 0.40 -1.04
CA THR A 50 -11.78 1.57 -1.85
C THR A 50 -10.53 2.27 -2.39
N TYR A 51 -9.53 2.51 -1.53
CA TYR A 51 -8.28 3.16 -1.92
C TYR A 51 -7.43 2.28 -2.85
N MET A 52 -7.44 0.97 -2.61
CA MET A 52 -6.76 0.01 -3.47
C MET A 52 -7.38 -0.03 -4.86
N ARG A 53 -8.74 0.04 -4.98
CA ARG A 53 -9.42 0.13 -6.27
C ARG A 53 -9.10 1.41 -7.00
N GLU A 54 -9.03 2.54 -6.30
CA GLU A 54 -8.65 3.82 -6.91
C GLU A 54 -7.27 3.74 -7.57
N LEU A 55 -6.30 3.07 -6.94
CA LEU A 55 -4.99 2.83 -7.54
C LEU A 55 -5.06 1.84 -8.72
N ASP A 56 -5.82 0.75 -8.59
CA ASP A 56 -5.97 -0.26 -9.63
C ASP A 56 -6.65 0.31 -10.89
N GLU A 57 -7.67 1.15 -10.72
CA GLU A 57 -8.42 1.80 -11.81
C GLU A 57 -7.57 2.75 -12.64
N ILE A 58 -6.60 3.42 -12.05
CA ILE A 58 -5.65 4.26 -12.79
C ILE A 58 -4.51 3.47 -13.43
N GLY A 59 -4.44 2.14 -13.20
CA GLY A 59 -3.42 1.25 -13.76
C GLY A 59 -2.16 1.11 -12.90
N ALA A 60 -2.17 1.55 -11.64
CA ALA A 60 -1.12 1.22 -10.70
C ALA A 60 -1.21 -0.28 -10.31
N ASP A 61 -0.07 -0.87 -9.96
CA ASP A 61 0.02 -2.31 -9.70
C ASP A 61 -0.36 -2.63 -8.25
N VAL A 62 -1.60 -3.05 -8.02
CA VAL A 62 -2.06 -3.54 -6.72
C VAL A 62 -1.76 -5.03 -6.62
N VAL A 63 -0.88 -5.39 -5.69
CA VAL A 63 -0.33 -6.74 -5.50
C VAL A 63 -0.83 -7.32 -4.19
N LEU A 64 -1.63 -8.38 -4.27
CA LEU A 64 -2.26 -9.05 -3.14
C LEU A 64 -1.48 -10.30 -2.76
N TYR A 65 -0.68 -10.21 -1.71
CA TYR A 65 0.15 -11.32 -1.22
C TYR A 65 -0.71 -12.43 -0.61
N GLU A 66 -0.53 -13.66 -1.09
CA GLU A 66 -1.33 -14.84 -0.71
C GLU A 66 -0.67 -15.72 0.36
N GLY A 67 0.52 -15.36 0.84
CA GLY A 67 1.21 -16.10 1.88
C GLY A 67 0.65 -15.85 3.28
N LYS A 68 1.49 -16.11 4.29
CA LYS A 68 1.16 -15.77 5.69
C LYS A 68 0.99 -14.26 5.84
N MET A 69 0.42 -13.82 6.97
CA MET A 69 0.22 -12.39 7.27
C MET A 69 1.48 -11.57 6.99
N LEU A 70 1.41 -10.67 6.02
CA LEU A 70 2.46 -9.72 5.70
C LEU A 70 2.28 -8.47 6.58
N HIS A 71 3.11 -8.33 7.61
CA HIS A 71 3.03 -7.20 8.54
C HIS A 71 4.20 -6.21 8.43
N ALA A 72 5.00 -6.33 7.38
CA ALA A 72 6.10 -5.41 7.10
C ALA A 72 5.60 -4.06 6.58
N LYS A 73 6.36 -3.00 6.84
CA LYS A 73 6.16 -1.65 6.31
C LYS A 73 7.47 -1.20 5.69
N ALA A 74 7.45 -1.03 4.39
CA ALA A 74 8.61 -0.61 3.62
C ALA A 74 8.20 0.17 2.38
N ILE A 75 9.03 1.11 1.99
CA ILE A 75 8.90 1.84 0.73
C ILE A 75 10.23 1.81 0.01
N LEU A 76 10.18 1.64 -1.30
CA LEU A 76 11.32 1.80 -2.19
C LEU A 76 11.08 3.00 -3.10
N PHE A 77 12.02 3.93 -3.11
CA PHE A 77 11.98 5.15 -3.94
C PHE A 77 13.06 5.10 -5.01
N ASP A 78 12.68 4.87 -6.24
CA ASP A 78 13.62 4.77 -7.38
C ASP A 78 14.76 3.74 -7.08
N ASP A 79 15.97 4.11 -7.44
CA ASP A 79 17.22 3.43 -7.06
C ASP A 79 18.00 4.29 -6.04
N ILE A 80 17.31 5.19 -5.34
CA ILE A 80 17.93 6.25 -4.52
C ILE A 80 17.82 5.94 -3.03
N GLY A 81 16.70 5.37 -2.59
CA GLY A 81 16.47 5.14 -1.17
C GLY A 81 15.35 4.17 -0.87
N GLY A 82 15.36 3.68 0.35
CA GLY A 82 14.30 2.89 0.93
C GLY A 82 13.92 3.39 2.32
N MET A 83 12.71 3.09 2.75
CA MET A 83 12.22 3.32 4.09
C MET A 83 11.73 2.00 4.66
N VAL A 84 12.09 1.71 5.91
CA VAL A 84 11.55 0.59 6.68
C VAL A 84 11.22 1.06 8.09
N GLY A 85 10.17 0.51 8.69
CA GLY A 85 9.81 0.91 10.04
C GLY A 85 8.50 0.32 10.53
N SER A 86 7.90 1.00 11.49
CA SER A 86 6.64 0.59 12.11
C SER A 86 5.41 1.29 11.50
N VAL A 87 5.57 2.38 10.76
CA VAL A 87 4.49 3.22 10.24
C VAL A 87 3.68 2.52 9.15
N ASN A 88 2.38 2.34 9.37
CA ASN A 88 1.45 1.92 8.33
C ASN A 88 1.04 3.11 7.44
N PHE A 89 0.46 2.81 6.27
CA PHE A 89 -0.18 3.81 5.42
C PHE A 89 -1.64 4.04 5.87
N ASP A 90 -1.81 4.51 7.10
CA ASP A 90 -3.10 4.89 7.68
C ASP A 90 -2.97 6.19 8.50
N ASN A 91 -4.11 6.86 8.73
CA ASN A 91 -4.13 8.15 9.43
C ASN A 91 -3.59 8.07 10.86
N ARG A 92 -3.82 6.96 11.55
CA ARG A 92 -3.33 6.80 12.93
C ARG A 92 -1.82 6.71 12.97
N SER A 93 -1.22 5.89 12.12
CA SER A 93 0.22 5.74 12.05
C SER A 93 0.92 7.01 11.56
N LEU A 94 0.29 7.73 10.62
CA LEU A 94 0.90 8.92 10.03
C LEU A 94 0.81 10.16 10.91
N PHE A 95 -0.26 10.32 11.72
CA PHE A 95 -0.55 11.58 12.41
C PHE A 95 -0.73 11.47 13.92
N LEU A 96 -1.00 10.27 14.48
CA LEU A 96 -1.38 10.11 15.87
C LEU A 96 -0.42 9.24 16.69
N ASN A 97 0.07 8.15 16.12
CA ASN A 97 0.92 7.20 16.81
C ASN A 97 2.39 7.68 16.89
N TYR A 98 3.10 7.21 17.90
CA TYR A 98 4.56 7.29 17.92
C TYR A 98 5.11 6.13 17.08
N GLU A 99 5.74 6.46 15.97
CA GLU A 99 6.29 5.50 15.02
C GLU A 99 7.78 5.72 14.81
N VAL A 100 8.49 4.68 14.42
CA VAL A 100 9.91 4.75 14.09
C VAL A 100 10.12 4.29 12.66
N VAL A 101 10.83 5.10 11.89
CA VAL A 101 11.22 4.77 10.52
C VAL A 101 12.71 5.00 10.32
N THR A 102 13.30 4.16 9.47
CA THR A 102 14.69 4.30 9.04
C THR A 102 14.71 4.54 7.54
N PHE A 103 15.32 5.64 7.11
CA PHE A 103 15.63 5.87 5.70
C PHE A 103 17.01 5.34 5.40
N VAL A 104 17.13 4.57 4.32
CA VAL A 104 18.38 3.93 3.92
C VAL A 104 18.68 4.28 2.47
N TYR A 105 19.93 4.67 2.23
CA TYR A 105 20.43 5.10 0.93
C TYR A 105 21.57 4.23 0.40
N SER A 106 21.91 3.16 1.11
CA SER A 106 22.93 2.18 0.68
C SER A 106 22.44 1.39 -0.54
N PRO A 107 23.20 1.33 -1.63
CA PRO A 107 22.83 0.55 -2.81
C PRO A 107 22.54 -0.92 -2.47
N GLN A 108 23.36 -1.56 -1.64
CA GLN A 108 23.20 -2.96 -1.25
C GLN A 108 21.88 -3.20 -0.50
N PHE A 109 21.45 -2.23 0.32
CA PHE A 109 20.17 -2.32 1.03
C PHE A 109 19.00 -2.14 0.06
N ILE A 110 19.11 -1.20 -0.89
CA ILE A 110 18.09 -0.96 -1.92
C ILE A 110 17.90 -2.22 -2.77
N GLU A 111 18.98 -2.85 -3.24
CA GLU A 111 18.95 -4.12 -3.96
C GLU A 111 18.31 -5.24 -3.14
N SER A 112 18.62 -5.31 -1.84
CA SER A 112 18.05 -6.32 -0.93
C SER A 112 16.55 -6.14 -0.72
N ILE A 113 16.08 -4.90 -0.52
CA ILE A 113 14.64 -4.56 -0.43
C ILE A 113 13.92 -4.87 -1.73
N GLU A 114 14.49 -4.47 -2.86
CA GLU A 114 13.92 -4.74 -4.17
C GLU A 114 13.78 -6.25 -4.42
N ALA A 115 14.83 -7.01 -4.18
CA ALA A 115 14.79 -8.47 -4.31
C ALA A 115 13.76 -9.11 -3.38
N TRP A 116 13.60 -8.59 -2.16
CA TRP A 116 12.57 -9.06 -1.24
C TRP A 116 11.16 -8.72 -1.74
N MET A 117 10.91 -7.50 -2.21
CA MET A 117 9.61 -7.11 -2.76
C MET A 117 9.24 -7.94 -4.00
N ASN A 118 10.22 -8.23 -4.88
CA ASN A 118 10.00 -9.12 -6.01
C ASN A 118 9.58 -10.53 -5.57
N ARG A 119 10.23 -11.11 -4.56
CA ARG A 119 9.82 -12.41 -4.01
C ARG A 119 8.41 -12.41 -3.41
N LEU A 120 7.97 -11.29 -2.81
CA LEU A 120 6.56 -11.17 -2.37
C LEU A 120 5.62 -11.20 -3.58
N MET A 121 5.96 -10.50 -4.64
CA MET A 121 5.14 -10.44 -5.87
C MET A 121 5.03 -11.80 -6.58
N ASP A 122 6.06 -12.65 -6.49
CA ASP A 122 6.04 -14.02 -7.05
C ASP A 122 4.98 -14.92 -6.38
N HIS A 123 4.54 -14.57 -5.18
CA HIS A 123 3.53 -15.30 -4.39
C HIS A 123 2.24 -14.46 -4.20
N SER A 124 1.88 -13.69 -5.21
CA SER A 124 0.78 -12.74 -5.13
C SER A 124 -0.12 -12.80 -6.36
N THR A 125 -1.39 -12.41 -6.18
CA THR A 125 -2.29 -12.06 -7.28
C THR A 125 -2.25 -10.55 -7.53
N ARG A 126 -2.58 -10.13 -8.75
CA ARG A 126 -2.57 -8.72 -9.16
C ARG A 126 -3.96 -8.22 -9.47
N GLY A 127 -4.17 -6.95 -9.17
CA GLY A 127 -5.43 -6.25 -9.40
C GLY A 127 -6.51 -6.59 -8.38
N MET A 128 -7.61 -5.87 -8.48
CA MET A 128 -8.75 -5.98 -7.58
C MET A 128 -9.94 -6.62 -8.29
N ASP A 129 -10.56 -7.63 -7.66
CA ASP A 129 -11.83 -8.17 -8.15
C ASP A 129 -12.93 -7.10 -8.10
N LYS A 130 -13.83 -7.12 -9.09
CA LYS A 130 -15.02 -6.25 -9.08
C LYS A 130 -15.88 -6.55 -7.85
N PRO A 131 -16.24 -5.54 -7.04
CA PRO A 131 -17.08 -5.76 -5.88
C PRO A 131 -18.49 -6.14 -6.27
N SER A 132 -19.18 -6.92 -5.44
CA SER A 132 -20.63 -7.02 -5.51
C SER A 132 -21.26 -5.67 -5.13
N LYS A 133 -22.48 -5.38 -5.61
CA LYS A 133 -23.19 -4.13 -5.28
C LYS A 133 -23.34 -3.89 -3.78
N LEU A 134 -23.52 -4.95 -3.00
CA LEU A 134 -23.62 -4.86 -1.54
C LEU A 134 -22.27 -4.49 -0.92
N ARG A 135 -21.17 -5.09 -1.42
CA ARG A 135 -19.82 -4.79 -0.96
C ARG A 135 -19.42 -3.34 -1.30
N GLU A 136 -19.74 -2.89 -2.49
CA GLU A 136 -19.52 -1.51 -2.92
C GLU A 136 -20.24 -0.49 -2.02
N ALA A 137 -21.51 -0.76 -1.66
CA ALA A 137 -22.24 0.08 -0.72
C ALA A 137 -21.59 0.10 0.67
N LEU A 138 -21.12 -1.04 1.18
CA LEU A 138 -20.41 -1.13 2.45
C LEU A 138 -19.06 -0.39 2.41
N GLU A 139 -18.29 -0.54 1.34
CA GLU A 139 -17.03 0.15 1.14
C GLU A 139 -17.22 1.68 1.12
N ASN A 140 -18.28 2.17 0.46
CA ASN A 140 -18.62 3.60 0.44
C ASN A 140 -19.00 4.15 1.82
N VAL A 141 -19.74 3.39 2.62
CA VAL A 141 -20.04 3.75 4.01
C VAL A 141 -18.77 3.75 4.85
N MET A 142 -17.93 2.73 4.71
CA MET A 142 -16.68 2.63 5.47
C MET A 142 -15.68 3.70 5.12
N LYS A 143 -15.70 4.25 3.89
CA LYS A 143 -14.84 5.40 3.50
C LYS A 143 -15.07 6.62 4.41
N VAL A 144 -16.30 6.83 4.90
CA VAL A 144 -16.61 7.93 5.83
C VAL A 144 -15.95 7.71 7.20
N PHE A 145 -15.78 6.46 7.61
CA PHE A 145 -15.16 6.10 8.90
C PHE A 145 -13.65 5.78 8.78
N ALA A 146 -13.13 5.72 7.58
CA ALA A 146 -11.72 5.40 7.31
C ALA A 146 -10.72 6.29 8.08
N PRO A 147 -10.97 7.61 8.30
CA PRO A 147 -10.08 8.45 9.10
C PRO A 147 -9.97 8.04 10.57
N LEU A 148 -10.86 7.18 11.06
CA LEU A 148 -10.88 6.69 12.45
C LEU A 148 -10.16 5.33 12.61
N LEU A 149 -9.83 4.68 11.49
CA LEU A 149 -9.07 3.43 11.43
C LEU A 149 -7.58 3.71 11.32
#